data_9515d4ba5aa486b1b3bb9a9af897bc48
#
_entry.id   9515d4ba5aa486b1b3bb9a9af897bc48
#
_cell.length_a   1.000
_cell.length_b   1.000
_cell.length_c   1.000
_cell.angle_alpha   90.00
_cell.angle_beta   90.00
_cell.angle_gamma   90.00
#
_symmetry.space_group_name_H-M   'P 1'
#
loop_
_entity.id
_entity.type
_entity.pdbx_description
1 polymer ?
#
loop_
_entity_poly.entity_id
_entity_poly.type
_entity_poly.pdbx_seq_one_letter_code
_entity_poly.pdbx_strand_id
1 'polypeptide(L)'
;DVERSRGLGDVYKRQGMNEAISMQKYKLYVQLEKPEEAFKEIEKLAAKYPMEARYQIVLGDLHLENGEMDKALACYQKANEIDPTDPYYIVSMANYYEAKGDKEAAEQQIRSALVNEKLDVETKVNILSRYILKLQQTKQGTENANHLFQTLLEQHPEDIDLKLMYGGLLMAQGKTEEAKFQFQLVTEMEPGNAGAWQQLLNLALKGEDIPEVIRICTACMELFPESPEYYFYLGIAYYQQQKYQEALNTYYAGLNIIPKENLPLKSDFYGQIGDIYYQMGQLDQAYKAYDEALKYNDKNVVVLNNYSYFLSLEKKDLKKAERMSAQCIKLEPDNATYLDTYAWIFFVQGNYTLAKIYIESALEKDKTKSC
;
A
#
# COMPACT_ATOMS: atom_id res chain seq x y z
N ASP A 1 -55.00 -19.32 -7.11
CA ASP A 1 -53.66 -18.73 -6.85
C ASP A 1 -53.71 -17.21 -6.57
N VAL A 2 -54.61 -16.43 -7.19
CA VAL A 2 -54.76 -14.98 -6.97
C VAL A 2 -55.43 -14.67 -5.61
N GLU A 3 -56.35 -15.49 -5.14
CA GLU A 3 -56.96 -15.34 -3.81
C GLU A 3 -56.01 -15.69 -2.67
N ARG A 4 -55.08 -16.67 -2.86
CA ARG A 4 -54.04 -16.98 -1.89
C ARG A 4 -52.98 -15.87 -1.75
N SER A 5 -52.63 -15.20 -2.85
CA SER A 5 -51.70 -14.07 -2.84
C SER A 5 -52.30 -12.82 -2.20
N ARG A 6 -53.62 -12.58 -2.34
CA ARG A 6 -54.34 -11.50 -1.65
C ARG A 6 -54.46 -11.76 -0.12
N GLY A 7 -54.71 -13.00 0.25
CA GLY A 7 -54.81 -13.38 1.68
C GLY A 7 -53.47 -13.22 2.42
N LEU A 8 -52.32 -13.55 1.78
CA LEU A 8 -51.00 -13.30 2.36
C LEU A 8 -50.72 -11.78 2.50
N GLY A 9 -51.07 -10.99 1.48
CA GLY A 9 -50.90 -9.53 1.53
C GLY A 9 -51.72 -8.86 2.63
N ASP A 10 -52.93 -9.38 2.91
CA ASP A 10 -53.79 -8.84 3.99
C ASP A 10 -53.35 -9.31 5.40
N VAL A 11 -52.78 -10.51 5.50
CA VAL A 11 -52.16 -10.98 6.77
C VAL A 11 -50.92 -10.13 7.12
N TYR A 12 -50.07 -9.81 6.13
CA TYR A 12 -48.93 -8.90 6.35
C TYR A 12 -49.36 -7.48 6.66
N LYS A 13 -50.43 -6.96 6.10
CA LYS A 13 -51.00 -5.66 6.44
C LYS A 13 -51.60 -5.60 7.87
N ARG A 14 -52.09 -6.73 8.36
CA ARG A 14 -52.67 -6.81 9.74
C ARG A 14 -51.66 -7.03 10.85
N GLN A 15 -50.44 -7.53 10.53
CA GLN A 15 -49.40 -7.80 11.53
C GLN A 15 -48.62 -6.54 11.99
N GLY A 16 -48.95 -5.38 11.43
CA GLY A 16 -48.23 -4.14 11.75
C GLY A 16 -46.82 -4.10 11.12
N MET A 17 -46.13 -2.97 11.27
CA MET A 17 -44.79 -2.76 10.78
C MET A 17 -43.82 -3.78 11.43
N ASN A 18 -43.22 -4.63 10.66
CA ASN A 18 -42.14 -5.52 11.11
C ASN A 18 -40.83 -4.76 11.06
N GLU A 19 -40.21 -4.56 12.20
CA GLU A 19 -38.95 -3.82 12.34
C GLU A 19 -37.85 -4.34 11.41
N ALA A 20 -37.66 -5.66 11.37
CA ALA A 20 -36.65 -6.28 10.50
C ALA A 20 -36.89 -6.00 9.01
N ILE A 21 -38.17 -6.03 8.57
CA ILE A 21 -38.53 -5.74 7.17
C ILE A 21 -38.32 -4.25 6.86
N SER A 22 -38.65 -3.34 7.78
CA SER A 22 -38.44 -1.92 7.58
C SER A 22 -36.94 -1.57 7.53
N MET A 23 -36.10 -2.18 8.37
CA MET A 23 -34.66 -2.02 8.28
C MET A 23 -34.08 -2.59 6.98
N GLN A 24 -34.57 -3.72 6.51
CA GLN A 24 -34.14 -4.26 5.20
C GLN A 24 -34.54 -3.34 4.04
N LYS A 25 -35.75 -2.77 4.08
CA LYS A 25 -36.20 -1.77 3.10
C LYS A 25 -35.33 -0.53 3.11
N TYR A 26 -35.02 -0.01 4.30
CA TYR A 26 -34.09 1.12 4.46
C TYR A 26 -32.75 0.82 3.78
N LYS A 27 -32.12 -0.31 4.13
CA LYS A 27 -30.84 -0.72 3.51
C LYS A 27 -30.92 -0.84 1.98
N LEU A 28 -32.02 -1.40 1.47
CA LEU A 28 -32.28 -1.52 0.04
C LEU A 28 -32.44 -0.14 -0.63
N TYR A 29 -33.15 0.80 0.00
CA TYR A 29 -33.30 2.16 -0.52
C TYR A 29 -31.97 2.91 -0.56
N VAL A 30 -31.12 2.73 0.47
CA VAL A 30 -29.75 3.27 0.45
C VAL A 30 -28.94 2.69 -0.70
N GLN A 31 -28.97 1.36 -0.91
CA GLN A 31 -28.26 0.70 -2.02
C GLN A 31 -28.78 1.11 -3.42
N LEU A 32 -30.07 1.43 -3.51
CA LEU A 32 -30.73 1.87 -4.76
C LEU A 32 -30.61 3.39 -4.98
N GLU A 33 -29.84 4.10 -4.14
CA GLU A 33 -29.70 5.56 -4.20
C GLU A 33 -31.03 6.32 -4.16
N LYS A 34 -31.96 5.85 -3.29
CA LYS A 34 -33.28 6.43 -3.06
C LYS A 34 -33.37 7.07 -1.68
N PRO A 35 -32.74 8.23 -1.46
CA PRO A 35 -32.64 8.84 -0.13
C PRO A 35 -33.99 9.23 0.47
N GLU A 36 -34.94 9.72 -0.31
CA GLU A 36 -36.26 10.10 0.20
C GLU A 36 -37.06 8.92 0.75
N GLU A 37 -37.00 7.78 0.08
CA GLU A 37 -37.66 6.56 0.52
C GLU A 37 -36.98 5.95 1.74
N ALA A 38 -35.64 5.99 1.78
CA ALA A 38 -34.87 5.58 2.93
C ALA A 38 -35.23 6.42 4.17
N PHE A 39 -35.26 7.73 4.00
CA PHE A 39 -35.64 8.68 5.05
C PHE A 39 -37.03 8.39 5.63
N LYS A 40 -38.04 8.26 4.78
CA LYS A 40 -39.43 7.94 5.19
C LYS A 40 -39.54 6.63 5.96
N GLU A 41 -38.72 5.63 5.62
CA GLU A 41 -38.78 4.35 6.32
C GLU A 41 -38.15 4.44 7.72
N ILE A 42 -37.06 5.22 7.91
CA ILE A 42 -36.49 5.49 9.24
C ILE A 42 -37.39 6.38 10.08
N GLU A 43 -38.02 7.41 9.51
CA GLU A 43 -39.02 8.22 10.24
C GLU A 43 -40.15 7.36 10.85
N LYS A 44 -40.66 6.39 10.07
CA LYS A 44 -41.70 5.46 10.56
C LYS A 44 -41.16 4.58 11.71
N LEU A 45 -39.90 4.13 11.59
CA LEU A 45 -39.28 3.32 12.65
C LEU A 45 -39.07 4.15 13.92
N ALA A 46 -38.50 5.35 13.80
CA ALA A 46 -38.30 6.25 14.93
C ALA A 46 -39.63 6.66 15.64
N ALA A 47 -40.73 6.86 14.85
CA ALA A 47 -42.03 7.15 15.40
C ALA A 47 -42.65 5.94 16.10
N LYS A 48 -42.47 4.74 15.60
CA LYS A 48 -43.04 3.51 16.17
C LYS A 48 -42.23 3.00 17.36
N TYR A 49 -40.94 3.21 17.39
CA TYR A 49 -40.01 2.77 18.42
C TYR A 49 -39.29 3.98 19.06
N PRO A 50 -40.00 4.88 19.75
CA PRO A 50 -39.41 6.14 20.20
C PRO A 50 -38.34 5.98 21.28
N MET A 51 -38.25 4.81 21.92
CA MET A 51 -37.26 4.50 22.96
C MET A 51 -36.03 3.71 22.41
N GLU A 52 -35.90 3.62 21.09
CA GLU A 52 -34.75 3.01 20.44
C GLU A 52 -33.80 4.09 19.93
N ALA A 53 -32.67 4.30 20.62
CA ALA A 53 -31.68 5.33 20.32
C ALA A 53 -31.16 5.24 18.87
N ARG A 54 -30.94 4.02 18.36
CA ARG A 54 -30.42 3.77 17.01
C ARG A 54 -31.23 4.42 15.89
N TYR A 55 -32.55 4.50 16.00
CA TYR A 55 -33.38 5.16 14.96
C TYR A 55 -33.28 6.66 15.01
N GLN A 56 -33.10 7.23 16.19
CA GLN A 56 -32.87 8.67 16.37
C GLN A 56 -31.46 9.03 15.81
N ILE A 57 -30.45 8.19 16.04
CA ILE A 57 -29.11 8.38 15.50
C ILE A 57 -29.14 8.37 13.95
N VAL A 58 -29.69 7.32 13.33
CA VAL A 58 -29.79 7.22 11.86
C VAL A 58 -30.60 8.37 11.27
N LEU A 59 -31.72 8.79 11.93
CA LEU A 59 -32.50 9.93 11.48
C LEU A 59 -31.69 11.23 11.56
N GLY A 60 -30.90 11.39 12.62
CA GLY A 60 -29.97 12.50 12.77
C GLY A 60 -28.91 12.54 11.69
N ASP A 61 -28.32 11.40 11.34
CA ASP A 61 -27.31 11.28 10.28
C ASP A 61 -27.90 11.68 8.92
N LEU A 62 -29.11 11.22 8.59
CA LEU A 62 -29.81 11.61 7.37
C LEU A 62 -30.16 13.11 7.32
N HIS A 63 -30.55 13.72 8.44
CA HIS A 63 -30.73 15.17 8.53
C HIS A 63 -29.40 15.92 8.31
N LEU A 64 -28.30 15.38 8.87
CA LEU A 64 -26.98 15.97 8.71
C LEU A 64 -26.51 15.93 7.25
N GLU A 65 -26.69 14.79 6.57
CA GLU A 65 -26.40 14.64 5.14
C GLU A 65 -27.20 15.60 4.27
N ASN A 66 -28.45 15.90 4.65
CA ASN A 66 -29.29 16.89 3.98
C ASN A 66 -28.97 18.35 4.37
N GLY A 67 -27.96 18.59 5.23
CA GLY A 67 -27.57 19.93 5.71
C GLY A 67 -28.52 20.53 6.76
N GLU A 68 -29.43 19.76 7.31
CA GLU A 68 -30.44 20.18 8.29
C GLU A 68 -29.89 20.07 9.73
N MET A 69 -28.85 20.87 10.03
CA MET A 69 -28.06 20.79 11.26
C MET A 69 -28.89 20.82 12.57
N ASP A 70 -29.92 21.69 12.65
CA ASP A 70 -30.74 21.81 13.86
C ASP A 70 -31.61 20.57 14.10
N LYS A 71 -32.12 19.96 13.02
CA LYS A 71 -32.91 18.73 13.12
C LYS A 71 -32.00 17.53 13.48
N ALA A 72 -30.81 17.46 12.88
CA ALA A 72 -29.82 16.45 13.23
C ALA A 72 -29.51 16.52 14.74
N LEU A 73 -29.18 17.71 15.25
CA LEU A 73 -28.87 17.87 16.66
C LEU A 73 -30.06 17.46 17.58
N ALA A 74 -31.28 17.82 17.20
CA ALA A 74 -32.46 17.42 17.97
C ALA A 74 -32.65 15.90 18.03
N CYS A 75 -32.36 15.19 16.94
CA CYS A 75 -32.37 13.72 16.91
C CYS A 75 -31.27 13.12 17.79
N TYR A 76 -30.04 13.65 17.72
CA TYR A 76 -28.94 13.22 18.58
C TYR A 76 -29.17 13.46 20.06
N GLN A 77 -29.79 14.60 20.43
CA GLN A 77 -30.17 14.87 21.82
C GLN A 77 -31.18 13.84 22.35
N LYS A 78 -32.18 13.48 21.53
CA LYS A 78 -33.11 12.40 21.89
C LYS A 78 -32.43 11.07 22.04
N ALA A 79 -31.49 10.72 21.12
CA ALA A 79 -30.73 9.49 21.21
C ALA A 79 -29.95 9.44 22.55
N ASN A 80 -29.28 10.54 22.90
CA ASN A 80 -28.50 10.66 24.14
C ASN A 80 -29.38 10.56 25.40
N GLU A 81 -30.61 11.09 25.36
CA GLU A 81 -31.58 10.94 26.48
C GLU A 81 -32.02 9.48 26.66
N ILE A 82 -32.09 8.70 25.56
CA ILE A 82 -32.50 7.29 25.58
C ILE A 82 -31.35 6.41 26.05
N ASP A 83 -30.18 6.52 25.44
CA ASP A 83 -28.95 5.79 25.78
C ASP A 83 -27.71 6.69 25.67
N PRO A 84 -27.29 7.32 26.79
CA PRO A 84 -26.07 8.15 26.78
C PRO A 84 -24.79 7.39 26.52
N THR A 85 -24.83 6.06 26.55
CA THR A 85 -23.65 5.18 26.38
C THR A 85 -23.58 4.53 25.01
N ASP A 86 -24.51 4.86 24.09
CA ASP A 86 -24.51 4.32 22.72
C ASP A 86 -23.28 4.80 21.97
N PRO A 87 -22.41 3.88 21.50
CA PRO A 87 -21.16 4.24 20.84
C PRO A 87 -21.38 4.91 19.47
N TYR A 88 -22.45 4.57 18.77
CA TYR A 88 -22.77 5.17 17.47
C TYR A 88 -23.24 6.63 17.60
N TYR A 89 -23.90 6.98 18.73
CA TYR A 89 -24.18 8.37 19.07
C TYR A 89 -22.90 9.22 19.09
N ILE A 90 -21.83 8.70 19.73
CA ILE A 90 -20.54 9.40 19.82
C ILE A 90 -19.94 9.62 18.43
N VAL A 91 -20.02 8.61 17.55
CA VAL A 91 -19.54 8.70 16.15
C VAL A 91 -20.33 9.75 15.37
N SER A 92 -21.65 9.73 15.46
CA SER A 92 -22.52 10.69 14.77
C SER A 92 -22.31 12.11 15.26
N MET A 93 -22.07 12.30 16.56
CA MET A 93 -21.71 13.61 17.12
C MET A 93 -20.35 14.11 16.61
N ALA A 94 -19.37 13.21 16.38
CA ALA A 94 -18.12 13.60 15.75
C ALA A 94 -18.35 14.15 14.33
N ASN A 95 -19.15 13.46 13.52
CA ASN A 95 -19.53 13.90 12.17
C ASN A 95 -20.30 15.25 12.20
N TYR A 96 -21.20 15.44 13.18
CA TYR A 96 -21.92 16.69 13.38
C TYR A 96 -20.97 17.86 13.65
N TYR A 97 -20.02 17.69 14.58
CA TYR A 97 -19.05 18.74 14.89
C TYR A 97 -18.12 19.02 13.72
N GLU A 98 -17.76 18.00 12.94
CA GLU A 98 -17.01 18.20 11.70
C GLU A 98 -17.78 19.06 10.69
N ALA A 99 -19.05 18.76 10.45
CA ALA A 99 -19.90 19.52 9.55
C ALA A 99 -20.10 20.97 10.05
N LYS A 100 -20.16 21.18 11.36
CA LYS A 100 -20.24 22.50 12.01
C LYS A 100 -18.93 23.29 11.92
N GLY A 101 -17.80 22.62 11.62
CA GLY A 101 -16.47 23.23 11.61
C GLY A 101 -15.80 23.32 12.98
N ASP A 102 -16.39 22.74 14.02
CA ASP A 102 -15.84 22.66 15.37
C ASP A 102 -14.88 21.47 15.48
N LYS A 103 -13.63 21.71 15.05
CA LYS A 103 -12.62 20.68 14.95
C LYS A 103 -12.22 20.07 16.29
N GLU A 104 -12.21 20.89 17.35
CA GLU A 104 -11.80 20.45 18.68
C GLU A 104 -12.85 19.51 19.28
N ALA A 105 -14.13 19.87 19.21
CA ALA A 105 -15.21 19.01 19.67
C ALA A 105 -15.29 17.71 18.84
N ALA A 106 -15.10 17.78 17.52
CA ALA A 106 -15.06 16.60 16.66
C ALA A 106 -13.93 15.64 17.07
N GLU A 107 -12.72 16.15 17.28
CA GLU A 107 -11.58 15.34 17.71
C GLU A 107 -11.81 14.68 19.07
N GLN A 108 -12.39 15.39 20.01
CA GLN A 108 -12.74 14.83 21.32
C GLN A 108 -13.74 13.67 21.18
N GLN A 109 -14.76 13.79 20.33
CA GLN A 109 -15.72 12.71 20.08
C GLN A 109 -15.05 11.51 19.38
N ILE A 110 -14.21 11.76 18.40
CA ILE A 110 -13.44 10.68 17.71
C ILE A 110 -12.63 9.88 18.73
N ARG A 111 -11.88 10.55 19.60
CA ARG A 111 -11.10 9.89 20.66
C ARG A 111 -11.99 9.08 21.60
N SER A 112 -13.12 9.66 22.02
CA SER A 112 -14.08 8.97 22.89
C SER A 112 -14.69 7.73 22.22
N ALA A 113 -14.99 7.79 20.92
CA ALA A 113 -15.49 6.66 20.15
C ALA A 113 -14.43 5.53 20.07
N LEU A 114 -13.20 5.88 19.76
CA LEU A 114 -12.10 4.91 19.59
C LEU A 114 -11.81 4.10 20.86
N VAL A 115 -11.86 4.72 22.04
CA VAL A 115 -11.63 4.03 23.32
C VAL A 115 -12.87 3.34 23.89
N ASN A 116 -14.05 3.51 23.28
CA ASN A 116 -15.28 2.90 23.75
C ASN A 116 -15.29 1.38 23.51
N GLU A 117 -15.31 0.58 24.58
CA GLU A 117 -15.29 -0.90 24.48
C GLU A 117 -16.54 -1.50 23.82
N LYS A 118 -17.65 -0.78 23.77
CA LYS A 118 -18.89 -1.23 23.14
C LYS A 118 -18.91 -1.05 21.63
N LEU A 119 -18.01 -0.22 21.08
CA LEU A 119 -17.91 -0.02 19.64
C LEU A 119 -17.14 -1.20 19.04
N ASP A 120 -17.67 -1.73 17.95
CA ASP A 120 -16.99 -2.83 17.23
C ASP A 120 -15.67 -2.38 16.60
N VAL A 121 -14.75 -3.32 16.47
CA VAL A 121 -13.38 -3.05 16.00
C VAL A 121 -13.35 -2.55 14.57
N GLU A 122 -14.21 -3.06 13.69
CA GLU A 122 -14.28 -2.64 12.29
C GLU A 122 -14.64 -1.15 12.18
N THR A 123 -15.62 -0.70 12.96
CA THR A 123 -16.00 0.71 13.04
C THR A 123 -14.85 1.56 13.61
N LYS A 124 -14.14 1.08 14.63
CA LYS A 124 -12.96 1.76 15.19
C LYS A 124 -11.85 1.92 14.15
N VAL A 125 -11.54 0.87 13.39
CA VAL A 125 -10.54 0.88 12.30
C VAL A 125 -10.92 1.93 11.25
N ASN A 126 -12.17 1.98 10.84
CA ASN A 126 -12.67 2.96 9.86
C ASN A 126 -12.56 4.41 10.37
N ILE A 127 -12.90 4.66 11.61
CA ILE A 127 -12.78 5.99 12.25
C ILE A 127 -11.30 6.39 12.33
N LEU A 128 -10.45 5.48 12.79
CA LEU A 128 -9.02 5.72 12.96
C LEU A 128 -8.34 6.00 11.62
N SER A 129 -8.69 5.26 10.56
CA SER A 129 -8.19 5.49 9.21
C SER A 129 -8.48 6.92 8.73
N ARG A 130 -9.73 7.38 8.89
CA ARG A 130 -10.12 8.76 8.53
C ARG A 130 -9.39 9.81 9.38
N TYR A 131 -9.25 9.55 10.68
CA TYR A 131 -8.56 10.44 11.60
C TYR A 131 -7.07 10.63 11.23
N ILE A 132 -6.36 9.53 10.93
CA ILE A 132 -4.96 9.57 10.50
C ILE A 132 -4.81 10.33 9.18
N LEU A 133 -5.67 10.05 8.20
CA LEU A 133 -5.64 10.74 6.90
C LEU A 133 -5.78 12.26 7.08
N LYS A 134 -6.66 12.68 7.99
CA LYS A 134 -6.86 14.09 8.34
C LYS A 134 -5.63 14.71 9.01
N LEU A 135 -5.00 14.00 9.95
CA LEU A 135 -3.77 14.45 10.61
C LEU A 135 -2.63 14.64 9.58
N GLN A 136 -2.48 13.73 8.63
CA GLN A 136 -1.49 13.82 7.57
C GLN A 136 -1.73 15.02 6.64
N GLN A 137 -2.99 15.24 6.24
CA GLN A 137 -3.37 16.37 5.38
C GLN A 137 -3.16 17.73 6.05
N THR A 138 -3.43 17.82 7.36
CA THR A 138 -3.31 19.07 8.13
C THR A 138 -1.91 19.31 8.67
N LYS A 139 -0.96 18.39 8.43
CA LYS A 139 0.40 18.40 9.00
C LYS A 139 0.40 18.55 10.53
N GLN A 140 -0.67 18.13 11.19
CA GLN A 140 -0.73 18.06 12.65
C GLN A 140 0.09 16.87 13.12
N GLY A 141 0.73 16.99 14.29
CA GLY A 141 1.57 15.94 14.85
C GLY A 141 0.79 14.64 15.07
N THR A 142 1.33 13.54 14.57
CA THR A 142 0.72 12.20 14.67
C THR A 142 1.02 11.52 16.02
N GLU A 143 1.72 12.18 16.93
CA GLU A 143 2.12 11.59 18.22
C GLU A 143 0.93 11.19 19.09
N ASN A 144 -0.13 12.00 19.07
CA ASN A 144 -1.37 11.69 19.80
C ASN A 144 -2.06 10.43 19.28
N ALA A 145 -1.85 10.07 18.01
CA ALA A 145 -2.41 8.85 17.44
C ALA A 145 -1.73 7.59 18.01
N ASN A 146 -0.47 7.65 18.42
CA ASN A 146 0.23 6.50 18.99
C ASN A 146 -0.48 5.98 20.26
N HIS A 147 -0.90 6.89 21.15
CA HIS A 147 -1.62 6.49 22.36
C HIS A 147 -2.96 5.81 22.03
N LEU A 148 -3.66 6.30 21.01
CA LEU A 148 -4.92 5.67 20.57
C LEU A 148 -4.68 4.26 20.02
N PHE A 149 -3.62 4.07 19.20
CA PHE A 149 -3.25 2.74 18.73
C PHE A 149 -2.88 1.80 19.86
N GLN A 150 -2.10 2.25 20.84
CA GLN A 150 -1.73 1.44 22.00
C GLN A 150 -2.98 1.00 22.78
N THR A 151 -3.89 1.93 23.08
CA THR A 151 -5.15 1.61 23.77
C THR A 151 -6.00 0.62 22.96
N LEU A 152 -6.10 0.80 21.63
CA LEU A 152 -6.87 -0.09 20.78
C LEU A 152 -6.23 -1.49 20.67
N LEU A 153 -4.92 -1.58 20.60
CA LEU A 153 -4.19 -2.85 20.58
C LEU A 153 -4.23 -3.58 21.93
N GLU A 154 -4.38 -2.85 23.05
CA GLU A 154 -4.67 -3.46 24.37
C GLU A 154 -6.08 -4.06 24.41
N GLN A 155 -7.07 -3.40 23.80
CA GLN A 155 -8.45 -3.89 23.71
C GLN A 155 -8.60 -5.04 22.68
N HIS A 156 -7.85 -4.96 21.58
CA HIS A 156 -7.94 -5.87 20.42
C HIS A 156 -6.55 -6.38 20.01
N PRO A 157 -5.86 -7.16 20.87
CA PRO A 157 -4.47 -7.57 20.63
C PRO A 157 -4.29 -8.50 19.42
N GLU A 158 -5.36 -9.15 18.99
CA GLU A 158 -5.35 -10.07 17.84
C GLU A 158 -5.75 -9.39 16.50
N ASP A 159 -6.04 -8.10 16.52
CA ASP A 159 -6.48 -7.40 15.32
C ASP A 159 -5.30 -7.06 14.40
N ILE A 160 -5.33 -7.66 13.21
CA ILE A 160 -4.27 -7.54 12.20
C ILE A 160 -4.29 -6.17 11.53
N ASP A 161 -5.47 -5.65 11.22
CA ASP A 161 -5.61 -4.37 10.54
C ASP A 161 -5.09 -3.22 11.41
N LEU A 162 -5.38 -3.24 12.72
CA LEU A 162 -4.82 -2.29 13.67
C LEU A 162 -3.29 -2.34 13.71
N LYS A 163 -2.68 -3.53 13.72
CA LYS A 163 -1.21 -3.68 13.70
C LYS A 163 -0.60 -3.15 12.40
N LEU A 164 -1.20 -3.48 11.25
CA LEU A 164 -0.74 -2.99 9.95
C LEU A 164 -0.82 -1.47 9.87
N MET A 165 -1.94 -0.88 10.33
CA MET A 165 -2.12 0.56 10.36
C MET A 165 -1.13 1.25 11.29
N TYR A 166 -0.91 0.67 12.47
CA TYR A 166 0.05 1.22 13.44
C TYR A 166 1.47 1.15 12.89
N GLY A 167 1.86 0.01 12.30
CA GLY A 167 3.13 -0.12 11.60
C GLY A 167 3.32 0.95 10.51
N GLY A 168 2.29 1.20 9.70
CA GLY A 168 2.30 2.25 8.68
C GLY A 168 2.46 3.66 9.25
N LEU A 169 1.77 3.97 10.36
CA LEU A 169 1.93 5.24 11.07
C LEU A 169 3.34 5.43 11.62
N LEU A 170 3.89 4.39 12.26
CA LEU A 170 5.24 4.40 12.81
C LEU A 170 6.29 4.61 11.71
N MET A 171 6.10 3.99 10.54
CA MET A 171 6.92 4.25 9.35
C MET A 171 6.90 5.72 8.92
N ALA A 172 5.72 6.32 8.87
CA ALA A 172 5.57 7.74 8.53
C ALA A 172 6.22 8.68 9.55
N GLN A 173 6.34 8.25 10.81
CA GLN A 173 7.04 8.95 11.89
C GLN A 173 8.55 8.68 11.93
N GLY A 174 9.08 7.82 11.07
CA GLY A 174 10.48 7.40 11.08
C GLY A 174 10.87 6.43 12.21
N LYS A 175 9.88 5.88 12.92
CA LYS A 175 10.06 4.90 14.00
C LYS A 175 10.17 3.48 13.44
N THR A 176 11.28 3.25 12.74
CA THR A 176 11.49 2.04 11.91
C THR A 176 11.44 0.74 12.69
N GLU A 177 12.11 0.69 13.86
CA GLU A 177 12.15 -0.54 14.67
C GLU A 177 10.79 -0.88 15.29
N GLU A 178 10.06 0.12 15.77
CA GLU A 178 8.70 -0.08 16.28
C GLU A 178 7.75 -0.56 15.17
N ALA A 179 7.88 -0.01 13.95
CA ALA A 179 7.12 -0.45 12.79
C ALA A 179 7.44 -1.89 12.40
N LYS A 180 8.74 -2.23 12.34
CA LYS A 180 9.23 -3.60 12.07
C LYS A 180 8.59 -4.60 13.04
N PHE A 181 8.56 -4.26 14.33
CA PHE A 181 7.94 -5.12 15.36
C PHE A 181 6.45 -5.36 15.08
N GLN A 182 5.68 -4.34 14.69
CA GLN A 182 4.25 -4.52 14.36
C GLN A 182 4.06 -5.46 13.16
N PHE A 183 4.86 -5.29 12.09
CA PHE A 183 4.77 -6.16 10.92
C PHE A 183 5.22 -7.60 11.22
N GLN A 184 6.21 -7.80 12.10
CA GLN A 184 6.62 -9.13 12.55
C GLN A 184 5.47 -9.84 13.29
N LEU A 185 4.80 -9.15 14.22
CA LEU A 185 3.62 -9.71 14.90
C LEU A 185 2.54 -10.15 13.89
N VAL A 186 2.30 -9.36 12.84
CA VAL A 186 1.34 -9.75 11.78
C VAL A 186 1.80 -11.02 11.07
N THR A 187 3.08 -11.14 10.70
CA THR A 187 3.58 -12.34 10.01
C THR A 187 3.59 -13.58 10.89
N GLU A 188 3.69 -13.42 12.22
CA GLU A 188 3.56 -14.53 13.19
C GLU A 188 2.11 -14.99 13.34
N MET A 189 1.16 -14.05 13.37
CA MET A 189 -0.28 -14.35 13.53
C MET A 189 -0.90 -14.85 12.23
N GLU A 190 -0.53 -14.26 11.12
CA GLU A 190 -1.02 -14.56 9.76
C GLU A 190 0.18 -14.72 8.80
N PRO A 191 0.84 -15.88 8.76
CA PRO A 191 1.99 -16.09 7.88
C PRO A 191 1.71 -15.84 6.39
N GLY A 192 0.45 -15.97 5.97
CA GLY A 192 0.00 -15.66 4.60
C GLY A 192 -0.18 -14.17 4.28
N ASN A 193 0.07 -13.26 5.23
CA ASN A 193 -0.10 -11.84 5.00
C ASN A 193 1.03 -11.24 4.16
N ALA A 194 0.87 -11.26 2.83
CA ALA A 194 1.87 -10.76 1.89
C ALA A 194 2.21 -9.27 2.10
N GLY A 195 1.23 -8.46 2.56
CA GLY A 195 1.45 -7.05 2.84
C GLY A 195 2.46 -6.81 3.95
N ALA A 196 2.36 -7.56 5.06
CA ALA A 196 3.30 -7.47 6.17
C ALA A 196 4.71 -7.91 5.75
N TRP A 197 4.84 -9.01 5.02
CA TRP A 197 6.13 -9.47 4.49
C TRP A 197 6.76 -8.44 3.55
N GLN A 198 5.95 -7.81 2.69
CA GLN A 198 6.45 -6.76 1.79
C GLN A 198 6.98 -5.55 2.57
N GLN A 199 6.31 -5.14 3.66
CA GLN A 199 6.81 -4.05 4.51
C GLN A 199 8.13 -4.42 5.20
N LEU A 200 8.24 -5.64 5.73
CA LEU A 200 9.49 -6.14 6.32
C LEU A 200 10.63 -6.17 5.30
N LEU A 201 10.37 -6.64 4.08
CA LEU A 201 11.36 -6.66 3.00
C LEU A 201 11.81 -5.24 2.63
N ASN A 202 10.86 -4.30 2.48
CA ASN A 202 11.16 -2.91 2.18
C ASN A 202 12.05 -2.27 3.28
N LEU A 203 11.77 -2.58 4.55
CA LEU A 203 12.58 -2.11 5.67
C LEU A 203 14.01 -2.69 5.63
N ALA A 204 14.14 -3.98 5.39
CA ALA A 204 15.43 -4.66 5.29
C ALA A 204 16.26 -4.12 4.11
N LEU A 205 15.63 -3.91 2.95
CA LEU A 205 16.28 -3.33 1.77
C LEU A 205 16.73 -1.89 2.03
N LYS A 206 15.88 -1.06 2.65
CA LYS A 206 16.22 0.34 2.99
C LYS A 206 17.35 0.43 4.03
N GLY A 207 17.39 -0.53 4.95
CA GLY A 207 18.43 -0.63 5.98
C GLY A 207 19.70 -1.35 5.51
N GLU A 208 19.76 -1.82 4.26
CA GLU A 208 20.85 -2.62 3.70
C GLU A 208 21.18 -3.87 4.56
N ASP A 209 20.14 -4.39 5.26
CA ASP A 209 20.27 -5.57 6.12
C ASP A 209 20.18 -6.86 5.29
N ILE A 210 21.30 -7.21 4.65
CA ILE A 210 21.40 -8.36 3.75
C ILE A 210 21.01 -9.68 4.42
N PRO A 211 21.43 -9.99 5.67
CA PRO A 211 20.96 -11.18 6.39
C PRO A 211 19.44 -11.23 6.53
N GLU A 212 18.80 -10.12 6.85
CA GLU A 212 17.35 -10.04 7.00
C GLU A 212 16.62 -10.17 5.64
N VAL A 213 17.14 -9.58 4.57
CA VAL A 213 16.63 -9.79 3.21
C VAL A 213 16.63 -11.28 2.86
N ILE A 214 17.74 -11.99 3.13
CA ILE A 214 17.84 -13.45 2.87
C ILE A 214 16.79 -14.19 3.68
N ARG A 215 16.66 -13.91 4.98
CA ARG A 215 15.69 -14.57 5.87
C ARG A 215 14.25 -14.38 5.36
N ILE A 216 13.87 -13.14 5.05
CA ILE A 216 12.52 -12.78 4.58
C ILE A 216 12.25 -13.44 3.23
N CYS A 217 13.13 -13.26 2.25
CA CYS A 217 12.92 -13.82 0.91
C CYS A 217 12.84 -15.34 0.94
N THR A 218 13.67 -16.02 1.75
CA THR A 218 13.61 -17.49 1.89
C THR A 218 12.27 -17.93 2.45
N ALA A 219 11.77 -17.29 3.51
CA ALA A 219 10.46 -17.60 4.07
C ALA A 219 9.32 -17.32 3.06
N CYS A 220 9.40 -16.19 2.35
CA CYS A 220 8.39 -15.83 1.37
C CYS A 220 8.37 -16.73 0.14
N MET A 221 9.51 -17.29 -0.27
CA MET A 221 9.54 -18.28 -1.36
C MET A 221 8.79 -19.56 -1.02
N GLU A 222 8.76 -19.97 0.26
CA GLU A 222 7.97 -21.10 0.73
C GLU A 222 6.47 -20.77 0.79
N LEU A 223 6.14 -19.55 1.25
CA LEU A 223 4.76 -19.09 1.43
C LEU A 223 4.09 -18.67 0.12
N PHE A 224 4.86 -18.06 -0.78
CA PHE A 224 4.42 -17.47 -2.03
C PHE A 224 5.30 -17.92 -3.21
N PRO A 225 5.33 -19.23 -3.54
CA PRO A 225 6.28 -19.80 -4.50
C PRO A 225 6.14 -19.26 -5.92
N GLU A 226 5.00 -18.65 -6.25
CA GLU A 226 4.71 -18.06 -7.56
C GLU A 226 5.10 -16.58 -7.67
N SER A 227 5.71 -16.01 -6.64
CA SER A 227 6.09 -14.59 -6.56
C SER A 227 7.55 -14.40 -6.93
N PRO A 228 7.87 -13.98 -8.17
CA PRO A 228 9.25 -13.91 -8.64
C PRO A 228 10.08 -12.82 -7.96
N GLU A 229 9.45 -11.82 -7.35
CA GLU A 229 10.12 -10.73 -6.64
C GLU A 229 11.00 -11.24 -5.49
N TYR A 230 10.60 -12.27 -4.75
CA TYR A 230 11.42 -12.80 -3.66
C TYR A 230 12.68 -13.50 -4.19
N TYR A 231 12.59 -14.17 -5.33
CA TYR A 231 13.76 -14.73 -6.03
C TYR A 231 14.69 -13.62 -6.51
N PHE A 232 14.14 -12.52 -6.99
CA PHE A 232 14.93 -11.39 -7.47
C PHE A 232 15.77 -10.76 -6.35
N TYR A 233 15.14 -10.41 -5.23
CA TYR A 233 15.86 -9.81 -4.10
C TYR A 233 16.80 -10.78 -3.40
N LEU A 234 16.44 -12.06 -3.31
CA LEU A 234 17.33 -13.09 -2.76
C LEU A 234 18.58 -13.24 -3.64
N GLY A 235 18.41 -13.23 -4.96
CA GLY A 235 19.52 -13.27 -5.90
C GLY A 235 20.47 -12.08 -5.74
N ILE A 236 19.93 -10.85 -5.58
CA ILE A 236 20.72 -9.65 -5.27
C ILE A 236 21.48 -9.82 -3.95
N ALA A 237 20.82 -10.31 -2.90
CA ALA A 237 21.43 -10.48 -1.59
C ALA A 237 22.59 -11.50 -1.63
N TYR A 238 22.43 -12.61 -2.34
CA TYR A 238 23.53 -13.57 -2.55
C TYR A 238 24.65 -12.98 -3.39
N TYR A 239 24.34 -12.21 -4.44
CA TYR A 239 25.36 -11.52 -5.25
C TYR A 239 26.20 -10.56 -4.39
N GLN A 240 25.58 -9.76 -3.55
CA GLN A 240 26.29 -8.85 -2.63
C GLN A 240 27.19 -9.57 -1.63
N GLN A 241 26.82 -10.81 -1.24
CA GLN A 241 27.67 -11.68 -0.43
C GLN A 241 28.73 -12.44 -1.26
N GLN A 242 28.85 -12.17 -2.57
CA GLN A 242 29.71 -12.89 -3.49
C GLN A 242 29.42 -14.41 -3.59
N LYS A 243 28.24 -14.83 -3.20
CA LYS A 243 27.71 -16.18 -3.34
C LYS A 243 27.12 -16.36 -4.75
N TYR A 244 28.00 -16.30 -5.74
CA TYR A 244 27.59 -16.21 -7.14
C TYR A 244 26.81 -17.43 -7.63
N GLN A 245 27.16 -18.63 -7.18
CA GLN A 245 26.45 -19.83 -7.59
C GLN A 245 25.04 -19.90 -7.01
N GLU A 246 24.88 -19.53 -5.74
CA GLU A 246 23.58 -19.44 -5.07
C GLU A 246 22.70 -18.37 -5.75
N ALA A 247 23.27 -17.22 -6.09
CA ALA A 247 22.57 -16.17 -6.83
C ALA A 247 22.09 -16.67 -8.20
N LEU A 248 22.94 -17.34 -9.00
CA LEU A 248 22.57 -17.92 -10.29
C LEU A 248 21.42 -18.93 -10.13
N ASN A 249 21.54 -19.87 -9.17
CA ASN A 249 20.51 -20.87 -8.93
C ASN A 249 19.17 -20.22 -8.60
N THR A 250 19.18 -19.16 -7.78
CA THR A 250 17.99 -18.41 -7.38
C THR A 250 17.37 -17.70 -8.59
N TYR A 251 18.16 -17.03 -9.43
CA TYR A 251 17.63 -16.37 -10.62
C TYR A 251 17.07 -17.34 -11.64
N TYR A 252 17.74 -18.48 -11.89
CA TYR A 252 17.19 -19.51 -12.80
C TYR A 252 15.90 -20.14 -12.25
N ALA A 253 15.79 -20.34 -10.94
CA ALA A 253 14.54 -20.79 -10.32
C ALA A 253 13.42 -19.77 -10.53
N GLY A 254 13.71 -18.49 -10.30
CA GLY A 254 12.75 -17.41 -10.50
C GLY A 254 12.32 -17.26 -11.98
N LEU A 255 13.22 -17.42 -12.94
CA LEU A 255 12.88 -17.38 -14.36
C LEU A 255 11.81 -18.41 -14.76
N ASN A 256 11.77 -19.57 -14.10
CA ASN A 256 10.81 -20.63 -14.40
C ASN A 256 9.38 -20.26 -14.00
N ILE A 257 9.19 -19.35 -13.05
CA ILE A 257 7.89 -18.94 -12.54
C ILE A 257 7.40 -17.61 -13.11
N ILE A 258 8.27 -16.83 -13.76
CA ILE A 258 7.86 -15.55 -14.37
C ILE A 258 6.86 -15.82 -15.49
N PRO A 259 5.66 -15.16 -15.46
CA PRO A 259 4.67 -15.26 -16.53
C PRO A 259 5.29 -14.98 -17.90
N LYS A 260 4.85 -15.71 -18.95
CA LYS A 260 5.43 -15.59 -20.30
C LYS A 260 5.33 -14.18 -20.86
N GLU A 261 4.29 -13.47 -20.53
CA GLU A 261 3.99 -12.09 -20.93
C GLU A 261 4.80 -11.03 -20.19
N ASN A 262 5.37 -11.34 -19.02
CA ASN A 262 6.18 -10.39 -18.25
C ASN A 262 7.61 -10.34 -18.76
N LEU A 263 7.77 -9.82 -19.99
CA LEU A 263 9.04 -9.71 -20.67
C LEU A 263 10.04 -8.76 -19.95
N PRO A 264 9.61 -7.60 -19.41
CA PRO A 264 10.52 -6.73 -18.67
C PRO A 264 11.21 -7.44 -17.50
N LEU A 265 10.45 -8.17 -16.67
CA LEU A 265 11.01 -8.87 -15.52
C LEU A 265 11.99 -9.96 -15.94
N LYS A 266 11.71 -10.70 -17.05
CA LYS A 266 12.67 -11.66 -17.61
C LYS A 266 13.97 -10.99 -18.02
N SER A 267 13.88 -9.81 -18.64
CA SER A 267 15.03 -9.00 -19.00
C SER A 267 15.88 -8.64 -17.77
N ASP A 268 15.24 -8.23 -16.68
CA ASP A 268 15.94 -7.87 -15.45
C ASP A 268 16.68 -9.07 -14.85
N PHE A 269 16.03 -10.24 -14.79
CA PHE A 269 16.66 -11.48 -14.32
C PHE A 269 17.88 -11.88 -15.16
N TYR A 270 17.75 -11.86 -16.48
CA TYR A 270 18.87 -12.16 -17.37
C TYR A 270 19.99 -11.12 -17.28
N GLY A 271 19.65 -9.85 -17.02
CA GLY A 271 20.63 -8.80 -16.74
C GLY A 271 21.48 -9.13 -15.51
N GLN A 272 20.84 -9.49 -14.40
CA GLN A 272 21.53 -9.90 -13.17
C GLN A 272 22.38 -11.16 -13.38
N ILE A 273 21.89 -12.15 -14.12
CA ILE A 273 22.66 -13.34 -14.49
C ILE A 273 23.91 -12.95 -15.29
N GLY A 274 23.79 -11.97 -16.20
CA GLY A 274 24.91 -11.43 -16.96
C GLY A 274 25.96 -10.78 -16.05
N ASP A 275 25.53 -9.95 -15.10
CA ASP A 275 26.41 -9.31 -14.13
C ASP A 275 27.18 -10.36 -13.29
N ILE A 276 26.49 -11.42 -12.84
CA ILE A 276 27.12 -12.50 -12.07
C ILE A 276 28.16 -13.25 -12.89
N TYR A 277 27.83 -13.66 -14.11
CA TYR A 277 28.81 -14.36 -14.97
C TYR A 277 30.02 -13.49 -15.29
N TYR A 278 29.82 -12.18 -15.45
CA TYR A 278 30.93 -11.26 -15.62
C TYR A 278 31.86 -11.24 -14.40
N GLN A 279 31.31 -11.14 -13.19
CA GLN A 279 32.08 -11.18 -11.95
C GLN A 279 32.81 -12.50 -11.72
N MET A 280 32.27 -13.61 -12.25
CA MET A 280 32.93 -14.93 -12.23
C MET A 280 34.00 -15.07 -13.31
N GLY A 281 34.24 -14.05 -14.16
CA GLY A 281 35.17 -14.10 -15.30
C GLY A 281 34.67 -14.95 -16.46
N GLN A 282 33.40 -15.34 -16.49
CA GLN A 282 32.78 -16.18 -17.50
C GLN A 282 32.17 -15.33 -18.62
N LEU A 283 33.02 -14.60 -19.35
CA LEU A 283 32.61 -13.54 -20.28
C LEU A 283 31.62 -13.99 -21.35
N ASP A 284 31.82 -15.20 -21.94
CA ASP A 284 30.93 -15.71 -22.98
C ASP A 284 29.49 -15.97 -22.46
N GLN A 285 29.36 -16.43 -21.21
CA GLN A 285 28.08 -16.64 -20.57
C GLN A 285 27.44 -15.29 -20.19
N ALA A 286 28.25 -14.33 -19.72
CA ALA A 286 27.78 -12.97 -19.41
C ALA A 286 27.17 -12.32 -20.67
N TYR A 287 27.86 -12.34 -21.78
CA TYR A 287 27.38 -11.72 -23.02
C TYR A 287 26.13 -12.42 -23.57
N LYS A 288 26.05 -13.76 -23.48
CA LYS A 288 24.83 -14.49 -23.84
C LYS A 288 23.65 -14.10 -22.97
N ALA A 289 23.86 -13.95 -21.66
CA ALA A 289 22.78 -13.55 -20.74
C ALA A 289 22.28 -12.13 -21.03
N TYR A 290 23.20 -11.18 -21.31
CA TYR A 290 22.81 -9.83 -21.70
C TYR A 290 22.09 -9.81 -23.06
N ASP A 291 22.53 -10.59 -24.02
CA ASP A 291 21.84 -10.71 -25.31
C ASP A 291 20.43 -11.29 -25.13
N GLU A 292 20.23 -12.28 -24.24
CA GLU A 292 18.90 -12.77 -23.89
C GLU A 292 18.06 -11.69 -23.18
N ALA A 293 18.63 -10.93 -22.23
CA ALA A 293 17.94 -9.84 -21.57
C ALA A 293 17.39 -8.82 -22.59
N LEU A 294 18.22 -8.42 -23.56
CA LEU A 294 17.83 -7.43 -24.58
C LEU A 294 16.87 -7.98 -25.64
N LYS A 295 16.73 -9.31 -25.78
CA LYS A 295 15.64 -9.90 -26.60
C LYS A 295 14.28 -9.73 -25.93
N TYR A 296 14.22 -9.79 -24.59
CA TYR A 296 12.99 -9.59 -23.84
C TYR A 296 12.63 -8.10 -23.69
N ASN A 297 13.64 -7.24 -23.48
CA ASN A 297 13.45 -5.79 -23.40
C ASN A 297 14.67 -5.06 -23.95
N ASP A 298 14.60 -4.64 -25.21
CA ASP A 298 15.67 -3.92 -25.91
C ASP A 298 15.91 -2.48 -25.38
N LYS A 299 15.03 -2.00 -24.49
CA LYS A 299 15.13 -0.70 -23.81
C LYS A 299 15.49 -0.81 -22.33
N ASN A 300 15.93 -1.97 -21.87
CA ASN A 300 16.39 -2.11 -20.49
C ASN A 300 17.70 -1.34 -20.31
N VAL A 301 17.57 -0.11 -19.79
CA VAL A 301 18.71 0.83 -19.67
C VAL A 301 19.81 0.32 -18.76
N VAL A 302 19.45 -0.44 -17.72
CA VAL A 302 20.43 -1.04 -16.79
C VAL A 302 21.28 -2.08 -17.53
N VAL A 303 20.63 -2.98 -18.27
CA VAL A 303 21.32 -4.01 -19.06
C VAL A 303 22.15 -3.37 -20.17
N LEU A 304 21.61 -2.40 -20.91
CA LEU A 304 22.32 -1.68 -21.96
C LEU A 304 23.58 -1.01 -21.41
N ASN A 305 23.48 -0.34 -20.25
CA ASN A 305 24.60 0.33 -19.60
C ASN A 305 25.67 -0.69 -19.15
N ASN A 306 25.28 -1.70 -18.37
CA ASN A 306 26.22 -2.67 -17.80
C ASN A 306 26.93 -3.44 -18.92
N TYR A 307 26.19 -3.92 -19.92
CA TYR A 307 26.76 -4.62 -21.05
C TYR A 307 27.73 -3.73 -21.83
N SER A 308 27.37 -2.49 -22.12
CA SER A 308 28.24 -1.55 -22.84
C SER A 308 29.52 -1.23 -22.05
N TYR A 309 29.38 -1.04 -20.74
CA TYR A 309 30.50 -0.82 -19.84
C TYR A 309 31.48 -2.01 -19.84
N PHE A 310 30.98 -3.22 -19.65
CA PHE A 310 31.82 -4.43 -19.60
C PHE A 310 32.49 -4.75 -20.96
N LEU A 311 31.79 -4.56 -22.08
CA LEU A 311 32.41 -4.64 -23.38
C LEU A 311 33.57 -3.65 -23.54
N SER A 312 33.42 -2.43 -23.01
CA SER A 312 34.46 -1.41 -23.11
C SER A 312 35.67 -1.72 -22.23
N LEU A 313 35.47 -2.30 -21.04
CA LEU A 313 36.57 -2.75 -20.17
C LEU A 313 37.41 -3.84 -20.86
N GLU A 314 36.76 -4.79 -21.52
CA GLU A 314 37.42 -5.86 -22.27
C GLU A 314 37.91 -5.43 -23.65
N LYS A 315 37.68 -4.18 -24.05
CA LYS A 315 37.95 -3.62 -25.38
C LYS A 315 37.37 -4.47 -26.51
N LYS A 316 36.25 -5.13 -26.26
CA LYS A 316 35.51 -5.96 -27.22
C LYS A 316 34.37 -5.15 -27.81
N ASP A 317 34.15 -5.29 -29.12
CA ASP A 317 33.07 -4.66 -29.89
C ASP A 317 32.67 -3.25 -29.40
N LEU A 318 33.64 -2.34 -29.36
CA LEU A 318 33.46 -0.97 -28.90
C LEU A 318 32.35 -0.21 -29.67
N LYS A 319 32.06 -0.62 -30.92
CA LYS A 319 30.97 -0.06 -31.70
C LYS A 319 29.58 -0.48 -31.14
N LYS A 320 29.47 -1.74 -30.69
CA LYS A 320 28.25 -2.23 -30.02
C LYS A 320 28.09 -1.52 -28.68
N ALA A 321 29.17 -1.39 -27.91
CA ALA A 321 29.14 -0.65 -26.62
C ALA A 321 28.68 0.80 -26.80
N GLU A 322 29.25 1.52 -27.77
CA GLU A 322 28.86 2.89 -28.08
C GLU A 322 27.38 3.01 -28.45
N ARG A 323 26.84 2.14 -29.31
CA ARG A 323 25.42 2.16 -29.70
C ARG A 323 24.49 1.92 -28.52
N MET A 324 24.81 0.97 -27.64
CA MET A 324 24.01 0.66 -26.47
C MET A 324 24.04 1.81 -25.46
N SER A 325 25.22 2.37 -25.18
CA SER A 325 25.36 3.50 -24.27
C SER A 325 24.70 4.78 -24.83
N ALA A 326 24.77 5.03 -26.16
CA ALA A 326 24.02 6.09 -26.82
C ALA A 326 22.50 5.92 -26.65
N GLN A 327 22.01 4.68 -26.67
CA GLN A 327 20.59 4.38 -26.40
C GLN A 327 20.22 4.71 -24.96
N CYS A 328 21.08 4.44 -23.97
CA CYS A 328 20.88 4.84 -22.58
C CYS A 328 20.72 6.36 -22.46
N ILE A 329 21.62 7.12 -23.06
CA ILE A 329 21.56 8.60 -23.07
C ILE A 329 20.29 9.12 -23.76
N LYS A 330 19.83 8.44 -24.82
CA LYS A 330 18.58 8.83 -25.48
C LYS A 330 17.34 8.59 -24.59
N LEU A 331 17.35 7.52 -23.79
CA LEU A 331 16.24 7.16 -22.90
C LEU A 331 16.27 7.98 -21.59
N GLU A 332 17.46 8.19 -21.04
CA GLU A 332 17.68 8.90 -19.78
C GLU A 332 18.83 9.91 -19.91
N PRO A 333 18.62 11.07 -20.55
CA PRO A 333 19.67 12.03 -20.89
C PRO A 333 20.33 12.72 -19.70
N ASP A 334 19.65 12.71 -18.54
CA ASP A 334 20.12 13.39 -17.31
C ASP A 334 20.71 12.39 -16.28
N ASN A 335 20.89 11.12 -16.66
CA ASN A 335 21.45 10.11 -15.77
C ASN A 335 22.99 10.17 -15.78
N ALA A 336 23.58 10.66 -14.67
CA ALA A 336 25.01 10.84 -14.53
C ALA A 336 25.81 9.56 -14.77
N THR A 337 25.31 8.41 -14.28
CA THR A 337 25.97 7.10 -14.47
C THR A 337 26.05 6.69 -15.93
N TYR A 338 25.01 6.94 -16.72
CA TYR A 338 25.00 6.59 -18.13
C TYR A 338 25.87 7.54 -18.96
N LEU A 339 25.91 8.83 -18.59
CA LEU A 339 26.83 9.80 -19.18
C LEU A 339 28.29 9.44 -18.89
N ASP A 340 28.61 8.99 -17.69
CA ASP A 340 29.95 8.52 -17.30
C ASP A 340 30.38 7.31 -18.12
N THR A 341 29.51 6.29 -18.21
CA THR A 341 29.77 5.10 -19.05
C THR A 341 30.02 5.48 -20.51
N TYR A 342 29.24 6.42 -21.05
CA TYR A 342 29.40 6.87 -22.44
C TYR A 342 30.71 7.63 -22.64
N ALA A 343 31.08 8.48 -21.69
CA ALA A 343 32.38 9.14 -21.67
C ALA A 343 33.53 8.16 -21.63
N TRP A 344 33.42 7.12 -20.77
CA TRP A 344 34.43 6.07 -20.68
C TRP A 344 34.63 5.31 -21.99
N ILE A 345 33.55 4.97 -22.70
CA ILE A 345 33.59 4.29 -23.97
C ILE A 345 34.36 5.13 -25.00
N PHE A 346 34.09 6.45 -25.09
CA PHE A 346 34.85 7.35 -25.96
C PHE A 346 36.32 7.45 -25.58
N PHE A 347 36.63 7.46 -24.29
CA PHE A 347 37.99 7.45 -23.80
C PHE A 347 38.73 6.20 -24.27
N VAL A 348 38.12 5.02 -24.13
CA VAL A 348 38.73 3.75 -24.57
C VAL A 348 38.91 3.70 -26.11
N GLN A 349 38.04 4.36 -26.86
CA GLN A 349 38.14 4.53 -28.30
C GLN A 349 39.21 5.53 -28.75
N GLY A 350 39.78 6.32 -27.81
CA GLY A 350 40.73 7.39 -28.09
C GLY A 350 40.08 8.71 -28.52
N ASN A 351 38.74 8.83 -28.40
CA ASN A 351 38.03 10.07 -28.73
C ASN A 351 37.93 10.96 -27.48
N TYR A 352 39.04 11.55 -27.08
CA TYR A 352 39.17 12.32 -25.85
C TYR A 352 38.30 13.59 -25.82
N THR A 353 37.96 14.16 -26.99
CA THR A 353 37.10 15.34 -27.09
C THR A 353 35.66 15.01 -26.62
N LEU A 354 35.08 13.95 -27.15
CA LEU A 354 33.76 13.50 -26.74
C LEU A 354 33.76 12.96 -25.31
N ALA A 355 34.80 12.21 -24.92
CA ALA A 355 34.96 11.74 -23.55
C ALA A 355 34.91 12.89 -22.55
N LYS A 356 35.61 14.00 -22.81
CA LYS A 356 35.60 15.21 -21.98
C LYS A 356 34.21 15.83 -21.88
N ILE A 357 33.50 15.98 -23.00
CA ILE A 357 32.15 16.60 -23.02
C ILE A 357 31.18 15.81 -22.13
N TYR A 358 31.16 14.47 -22.28
CA TYR A 358 30.19 13.65 -21.56
C TYR A 358 30.54 13.49 -20.07
N ILE A 359 31.84 13.44 -19.70
CA ILE A 359 32.21 13.37 -18.29
C ILE A 359 31.92 14.68 -17.57
N GLU A 360 32.15 15.85 -18.22
CA GLU A 360 31.79 17.15 -17.67
C GLU A 360 30.27 17.25 -17.44
N SER A 361 29.47 16.74 -18.41
CA SER A 361 28.01 16.67 -18.27
C SER A 361 27.58 15.74 -17.13
N ALA A 362 28.22 14.57 -16.97
CA ALA A 362 27.96 13.66 -15.87
C ALA A 362 28.20 14.33 -14.50
N LEU A 363 29.33 15.04 -14.35
CA LEU A 363 29.67 15.77 -13.12
C LEU A 363 28.69 16.92 -12.80
N GLU A 364 28.17 17.59 -13.83
CA GLU A 364 27.14 18.61 -13.64
C GLU A 364 25.84 18.01 -13.09
N LYS A 365 25.39 16.89 -13.68
CA LYS A 365 24.15 16.20 -13.26
C LYS A 365 24.27 15.59 -11.88
N ASP A 366 25.43 15.09 -11.49
CA ASP A 366 25.66 14.51 -10.15
C ASP A 366 25.55 15.59 -9.05
N LYS A 367 26.11 16.78 -9.29
CA LYS A 367 26.01 17.92 -8.36
C LYS A 367 24.57 18.39 -8.12
N THR A 368 23.70 18.28 -9.10
CA THR A 368 22.30 18.68 -8.97
C THR A 368 21.45 17.69 -8.16
N LYS A 369 21.90 16.44 -8.00
CA LYS A 369 21.24 15.44 -7.15
C LYS A 369 21.64 15.54 -5.67
N SER A 370 22.73 16.24 -5.37
CA SER A 370 23.27 16.41 -4.01
C SER A 370 22.76 17.67 -3.30
N CYS A 371 21.93 18.49 -3.96
CA CYS A 371 21.22 19.64 -3.41
C CYS A 371 19.71 19.35 -3.28
#